data_acc9a0556fd65b3c4cde70845b8de9eb
#
_entry.id   acc9a0556fd65b3c4cde70845b8de9eb
#
_cell.length_a   1.000
_cell.length_b   1.000
_cell.length_c   1.000
_cell.angle_alpha   90.00
_cell.angle_beta   90.00
_cell.angle_gamma   90.00
#
_symmetry.space_group_name_H-M   'P 1'
#
loop_
_entity.id
_entity.type
_entity.pdbx_description
1 polymer ?
#
loop_
_entity_poly.entity_id
_entity_poly.type
_entity_poly.pdbx_seq_one_letter_code
_entity_poly.pdbx_strand_id
1 'polypeptide(L)'
;TPEEAEAKYQEIANLVVIGDALNYLGRYFNDMDFSPYDLDEPFPDLGDFGRNGWESTTDRIKQVAKDENLTLRQMAIRSTTPRHQFIGTPTQVADTMQHWFENGAADGFMLVPSVLPQGFDDFVDQVLPILKERGLFRTEYEADTLRGNLGLPKPENRYSKNSAGKSAGKTG
;
A
#
# COMPACT_ATOMS: atom_id res chain seq x y z
N THR A 1 -7.14 -14.35 13.63
CA THR A 1 -8.31 -13.63 14.17
C THR A 1 -8.10 -12.11 14.05
N PRO A 2 -9.17 -11.28 14.16
CA PRO A 2 -9.04 -9.82 14.18
C PRO A 2 -8.13 -9.32 15.30
N GLU A 3 -8.20 -9.97 16.46
CA GLU A 3 -7.39 -9.65 17.65
C GLU A 3 -5.89 -9.91 17.39
N GLU A 4 -5.54 -11.00 16.71
CA GLU A 4 -4.15 -11.31 16.32
C GLU A 4 -3.64 -10.32 15.28
N ALA A 5 -4.46 -9.91 14.31
CA ALA A 5 -4.10 -8.91 13.32
C ALA A 5 -3.84 -7.55 13.98
N GLU A 6 -4.68 -7.16 14.95
CA GLU A 6 -4.47 -5.95 15.76
C GLU A 6 -3.21 -6.04 16.61
N ALA A 7 -2.97 -7.17 17.26
CA ALA A 7 -1.78 -7.38 18.07
C ALA A 7 -0.50 -7.26 17.24
N LYS A 8 -0.46 -7.83 16.03
CA LYS A 8 0.67 -7.67 15.10
C LYS A 8 0.89 -6.22 14.69
N TYR A 9 -0.18 -5.48 14.41
CA TYR A 9 -0.08 -4.04 14.11
C TYR A 9 0.50 -3.27 15.30
N GLN A 10 0.02 -3.53 16.52
CA GLN A 10 0.50 -2.86 17.73
C GLN A 10 1.96 -3.21 18.05
N GLU A 11 2.38 -4.44 17.81
CA GLU A 11 3.78 -4.84 17.96
C GLU A 11 4.70 -3.97 17.10
N ILE A 12 4.35 -3.76 15.83
CA ILE A 12 5.11 -2.92 14.91
C ILE A 12 5.05 -1.44 15.34
N ALA A 13 3.87 -0.95 15.70
CA ALA A 13 3.65 0.42 16.16
C ALA A 13 4.46 0.75 17.42
N ASN A 14 4.64 -0.22 18.32
CA ASN A 14 5.42 -0.07 19.54
C ASN A 14 6.94 0.00 19.32
N LEU A 15 7.43 -0.34 18.13
CA LEU A 15 8.85 -0.15 17.76
C LEU A 15 9.19 1.30 17.39
N VAL A 16 8.18 2.15 17.25
CA VAL A 16 8.37 3.55 16.84
C VAL A 16 8.99 4.37 17.96
N VAL A 17 10.10 5.05 17.66
CA VAL A 17 10.70 6.03 18.55
C VAL A 17 9.88 7.31 18.50
N ILE A 18 9.24 7.68 19.61
CA ILE A 18 8.28 8.77 19.65
C ILE A 18 8.84 10.11 19.18
N GLY A 19 10.09 10.43 19.51
CA GLY A 19 10.74 11.66 19.05
C GLY A 19 10.85 11.74 17.52
N ASP A 20 11.18 10.62 16.88
CA ASP A 20 11.25 10.53 15.41
C ASP A 20 9.85 10.63 14.80
N ALA A 21 8.86 10.02 15.43
CA ALA A 21 7.47 10.11 14.98
C ALA A 21 6.91 11.54 15.06
N LEU A 22 7.23 12.28 16.13
CA LEU A 22 6.86 13.70 16.25
C LEU A 22 7.53 14.56 15.18
N ASN A 23 8.82 14.33 14.93
CA ASN A 23 9.54 15.03 13.86
C ASN A 23 8.94 14.72 12.49
N TYR A 24 8.56 13.45 12.26
CA TYR A 24 7.90 13.04 11.01
C TYR A 24 6.52 13.70 10.86
N LEU A 25 5.72 13.70 11.91
CA LEU A 25 4.43 14.39 11.95
C LEU A 25 4.59 15.89 11.69
N GLY A 26 5.62 16.51 12.30
CA GLY A 26 5.93 17.94 12.14
C GLY A 26 6.13 18.36 10.70
N ARG A 27 6.71 17.50 9.84
CA ARG A 27 6.93 17.79 8.41
C ARG A 27 5.65 18.14 7.65
N TYR A 28 4.54 17.51 8.01
CA TYR A 28 3.23 17.85 7.42
C TYR A 28 2.72 19.22 7.85
N PHE A 29 3.20 19.72 9.00
CA PHE A 29 2.84 20.99 9.61
C PHE A 29 3.98 22.02 9.53
N ASN A 30 4.66 22.15 8.38
CA ASN A 30 5.73 23.10 8.13
C ASN A 30 6.87 23.00 9.18
N ASP A 31 7.31 21.79 9.45
CA ASP A 31 8.34 21.46 10.45
C ASP A 31 8.02 21.94 11.87
N MET A 32 6.73 21.90 12.23
CA MET A 32 6.27 22.24 13.57
C MET A 32 6.90 21.35 14.64
N ASP A 33 7.40 21.97 15.68
CA ASP A 33 7.87 21.27 16.87
C ASP A 33 6.69 20.92 17.78
N PHE A 34 6.43 19.62 17.92
CA PHE A 34 5.41 19.10 18.82
C PHE A 34 5.92 18.77 20.22
N SER A 35 7.22 18.92 20.50
CA SER A 35 7.81 18.59 21.81
C SER A 35 7.22 19.35 23.00
N PRO A 36 6.71 20.60 22.85
CA PRO A 36 6.07 21.31 23.96
C PRO A 36 4.68 20.79 24.36
N TYR A 37 4.07 19.93 23.54
CA TYR A 37 2.73 19.41 23.79
C TYR A 37 2.77 18.12 24.59
N ASP A 38 1.76 17.90 25.45
CA ASP A 38 1.62 16.64 26.17
C ASP A 38 1.24 15.52 25.19
N LEU A 39 1.98 14.42 25.26
CA LEU A 39 1.81 13.28 24.34
C LEU A 39 0.51 12.52 24.56
N ASP A 40 0.00 12.52 25.78
CA ASP A 40 -1.13 11.69 26.19
C ASP A 40 -2.44 12.49 26.25
N GLU A 41 -2.37 13.81 25.98
CA GLU A 41 -3.53 14.65 25.74
C GLU A 41 -4.05 14.51 24.29
N PRO A 42 -5.33 14.85 24.04
CA PRO A 42 -5.88 14.86 22.70
C PRO A 42 -5.01 15.64 21.71
N PHE A 43 -4.98 15.20 20.44
CA PHE A 43 -4.24 15.92 19.40
C PHE A 43 -4.62 17.40 19.40
N PRO A 44 -3.64 18.33 19.43
CA PRO A 44 -3.92 19.74 19.59
C PRO A 44 -4.74 20.31 18.42
N ASP A 45 -5.62 21.26 18.73
CA ASP A 45 -6.29 22.04 17.69
C ASP A 45 -5.30 23.05 17.09
N LEU A 46 -4.89 22.79 15.87
CA LEU A 46 -3.92 23.61 15.15
C LEU A 46 -4.58 24.64 14.22
N GLY A 47 -5.91 24.78 14.26
CA GLY A 47 -6.64 25.70 13.39
C GLY A 47 -6.24 25.56 11.92
N ASP A 48 -5.86 26.68 11.30
CA ASP A 48 -5.42 26.72 9.89
C ASP A 48 -3.92 26.41 9.69
N PHE A 49 -3.20 26.05 10.75
CA PHE A 49 -1.78 25.76 10.65
C PHE A 49 -1.49 24.56 9.72
N GLY A 50 -0.50 24.68 8.86
CA GLY A 50 -0.10 23.64 7.92
C GLY A 50 -0.80 23.70 6.54
N ARG A 51 -1.78 24.59 6.33
CA ARG A 51 -2.48 24.72 5.04
C ARG A 51 -1.59 25.13 3.86
N ASN A 52 -0.52 25.86 4.11
CA ASN A 52 0.33 26.38 3.03
C ASN A 52 1.25 25.32 2.37
N GLY A 53 1.31 24.09 2.89
CA GLY A 53 2.18 23.04 2.35
C GLY A 53 1.38 21.84 1.86
N TRP A 54 0.81 21.10 2.79
CA TRP A 54 0.13 19.82 2.56
C TRP A 54 -1.33 19.87 3.00
N GLU A 55 -2.11 20.84 2.51
CA GLU A 55 -3.46 21.13 2.98
C GLU A 55 -4.34 19.88 3.12
N SER A 56 -4.47 19.08 2.06
CA SER A 56 -5.27 17.87 2.08
C SER A 56 -4.79 16.82 3.09
N THR A 57 -3.47 16.74 3.30
CA THR A 57 -2.87 15.80 4.26
C THR A 57 -3.05 16.28 5.69
N THR A 58 -2.79 17.56 5.95
CA THR A 58 -2.96 18.14 7.29
C THR A 58 -4.41 18.13 7.73
N ASP A 59 -5.34 18.47 6.84
CA ASP A 59 -6.78 18.43 7.14
C ASP A 59 -7.23 17.00 7.41
N ARG A 60 -6.74 16.01 6.67
CA ARG A 60 -7.01 14.60 6.94
C ARG A 60 -6.44 14.14 8.28
N ILE A 61 -5.22 14.55 8.64
CA ILE A 61 -4.62 14.23 9.95
C ILE A 61 -5.47 14.80 11.08
N LYS A 62 -5.84 16.08 11.00
CA LYS A 62 -6.70 16.73 11.99
C LYS A 62 -8.07 16.05 12.09
N GLN A 63 -8.67 15.71 10.95
CA GLN A 63 -9.97 15.06 10.92
C GLN A 63 -9.90 13.66 11.55
N VAL A 64 -8.93 12.84 11.19
CA VAL A 64 -8.73 11.50 11.76
C VAL A 64 -8.49 11.58 13.27
N ALA A 65 -7.63 12.50 13.71
CA ALA A 65 -7.35 12.70 15.12
C ALA A 65 -8.61 13.06 15.91
N LYS A 66 -9.47 13.89 15.33
CA LYS A 66 -10.74 14.31 15.94
C LYS A 66 -11.78 13.18 15.95
N ASP A 67 -11.98 12.50 14.81
CA ASP A 67 -13.02 11.48 14.64
C ASP A 67 -12.76 10.26 15.52
N GLU A 68 -11.49 9.89 15.68
CA GLU A 68 -11.07 8.75 16.49
C GLU A 68 -10.61 9.14 17.91
N ASN A 69 -10.71 10.43 18.25
CA ASN A 69 -10.28 10.98 19.54
C ASN A 69 -8.84 10.55 19.93
N LEU A 70 -7.91 10.70 18.99
CA LEU A 70 -6.53 10.26 19.18
C LEU A 70 -5.73 11.27 19.99
N THR A 71 -4.83 10.76 20.84
CA THR A 71 -3.81 11.57 21.51
C THR A 71 -2.71 11.97 20.53
N LEU A 72 -1.89 12.96 20.90
CA LEU A 72 -0.71 13.35 20.10
C LEU A 72 0.21 12.16 19.88
N ARG A 73 0.47 11.35 20.89
CA ARG A 73 1.25 10.10 20.78
C ARG A 73 0.70 9.16 19.72
N GLN A 74 -0.60 8.88 19.81
CA GLN A 74 -1.26 7.95 18.88
C GLN A 74 -1.23 8.50 17.46
N MET A 75 -1.43 9.79 17.25
CA MET A 75 -1.37 10.40 15.94
C MET A 75 0.05 10.42 15.37
N ALA A 76 1.07 10.67 16.18
CA ALA A 76 2.47 10.62 15.79
C ALA A 76 2.87 9.21 15.33
N ILE A 77 2.53 8.18 16.11
CA ILE A 77 2.76 6.77 15.73
C ILE A 77 2.02 6.44 14.44
N ARG A 78 0.74 6.83 14.32
CA ARG A 78 -0.07 6.56 13.14
C ARG A 78 0.44 7.26 11.87
N SER A 79 1.13 8.38 11.99
CA SER A 79 1.76 9.07 10.87
C SER A 79 2.94 8.30 10.29
N THR A 80 3.67 7.54 11.12
CA THR A 80 4.83 6.71 10.72
C THR A 80 4.45 5.28 10.42
N THR A 81 3.41 4.77 11.08
CA THR A 81 2.87 3.41 10.90
C THR A 81 1.39 3.50 10.52
N PRO A 82 1.08 3.83 9.26
CA PRO A 82 -0.30 4.04 8.82
C PRO A 82 -1.15 2.78 9.03
N ARG A 83 -2.37 2.99 9.56
CA ARG A 83 -3.35 1.91 9.66
C ARG A 83 -4.07 1.75 8.32
N HIS A 84 -3.72 0.71 7.60
CA HIS A 84 -4.31 0.40 6.30
C HIS A 84 -5.58 -0.45 6.44
N GLN A 85 -6.41 -0.45 5.38
CA GLN A 85 -7.61 -1.29 5.30
C GLN A 85 -7.30 -2.79 5.15
N PHE A 86 -6.04 -3.13 4.91
CA PHE A 86 -5.55 -4.50 4.75
C PHE A 86 -5.00 -5.10 6.05
N ILE A 87 -5.32 -4.52 7.20
CA ILE A 87 -5.07 -5.10 8.52
C ILE A 87 -6.33 -5.85 8.95
N GLY A 88 -6.24 -7.17 9.03
CA GLY A 88 -7.38 -8.01 9.36
C GLY A 88 -7.06 -9.49 9.23
N THR A 89 -8.11 -10.31 9.36
CA THR A 89 -8.00 -11.75 9.08
C THR A 89 -7.71 -11.99 7.60
N PRO A 90 -7.17 -13.16 7.22
CA PRO A 90 -6.95 -13.51 5.81
C PRO A 90 -8.19 -13.32 4.93
N THR A 91 -9.36 -13.69 5.45
CA THR A 91 -10.64 -13.51 4.75
C THR A 91 -10.97 -12.03 4.56
N GLN A 92 -10.84 -11.20 5.60
CA GLN A 92 -11.11 -9.75 5.50
C GLN A 92 -10.15 -9.06 4.51
N VAL A 93 -8.89 -9.46 4.49
CA VAL A 93 -7.92 -8.94 3.50
C VAL A 93 -8.33 -9.34 2.09
N ALA A 94 -8.68 -10.62 1.87
CA ALA A 94 -9.15 -11.10 0.57
C ALA A 94 -10.44 -10.40 0.13
N ASP A 95 -11.39 -10.18 1.04
CA ASP A 95 -12.65 -9.46 0.77
C ASP A 95 -12.37 -8.01 0.33
N THR A 96 -11.46 -7.33 1.00
CA THR A 96 -11.08 -5.95 0.66
C THR A 96 -10.42 -5.90 -0.72
N MET A 97 -9.50 -6.82 -1.02
CA MET A 97 -8.85 -6.91 -2.34
C MET A 97 -9.87 -7.18 -3.44
N GLN A 98 -10.76 -8.13 -3.23
CA GLN A 98 -11.86 -8.46 -4.15
C GLN A 98 -12.75 -7.23 -4.40
N HIS A 99 -13.20 -6.59 -3.34
CA HIS A 99 -14.05 -5.39 -3.43
C HIS A 99 -13.40 -4.28 -4.25
N TRP A 100 -12.12 -3.99 -4.04
CA TRP A 100 -11.42 -2.97 -4.80
C TRP A 100 -11.27 -3.34 -6.28
N PHE A 101 -10.93 -4.58 -6.55
CA PHE A 101 -10.76 -5.07 -7.91
C PHE A 101 -12.09 -5.05 -8.70
N GLU A 102 -13.16 -5.62 -8.13
CA GLU A 102 -14.47 -5.71 -8.79
C GLU A 102 -15.13 -4.34 -9.01
N ASN A 103 -14.83 -3.35 -8.16
CA ASN A 103 -15.35 -1.99 -8.32
C ASN A 103 -14.43 -1.06 -9.13
N GLY A 104 -13.37 -1.58 -9.73
CA GLY A 104 -12.46 -0.81 -10.57
C GLY A 104 -11.62 0.23 -9.80
N ALA A 105 -11.47 0.04 -8.49
CA ALA A 105 -10.61 0.90 -7.67
C ALA A 105 -9.12 0.53 -7.79
N ALA A 106 -8.81 -0.70 -8.20
CA ALA A 106 -7.45 -1.19 -8.45
C ALA A 106 -7.46 -2.31 -9.50
N ASP A 107 -6.48 -2.29 -10.40
CA ASP A 107 -6.25 -3.35 -11.40
C ASP A 107 -5.33 -4.46 -10.87
N GLY A 108 -4.68 -4.22 -9.75
CA GLY A 108 -3.74 -5.13 -9.09
C GLY A 108 -3.19 -4.54 -7.81
N PHE A 109 -2.44 -5.34 -7.07
CA PHE A 109 -1.90 -4.96 -5.76
C PHE A 109 -0.40 -5.22 -5.70
N MET A 110 0.34 -4.24 -5.19
CA MET A 110 1.72 -4.43 -4.80
C MET A 110 1.77 -4.74 -3.30
N LEU A 111 2.34 -5.87 -2.95
CA LEU A 111 2.48 -6.28 -1.56
C LEU A 111 3.75 -5.69 -0.97
N VAL A 112 3.59 -4.94 0.12
CA VAL A 112 4.70 -4.38 0.90
C VAL A 112 4.49 -4.80 2.35
N PRO A 113 4.93 -6.01 2.73
CA PRO A 113 4.78 -6.47 4.10
C PRO A 113 5.65 -5.66 5.06
N SER A 114 5.12 -5.37 6.23
CA SER A 114 5.83 -4.58 7.26
C SER A 114 7.03 -5.34 7.85
N VAL A 115 6.97 -6.67 7.85
CA VAL A 115 8.04 -7.57 8.37
C VAL A 115 8.30 -8.67 7.34
N LEU A 116 9.55 -8.83 6.94
CA LEU A 116 10.01 -9.88 6.05
C LEU A 116 10.81 -10.94 6.83
N PRO A 117 10.68 -12.23 6.48
CA PRO A 117 9.80 -12.80 5.43
C PRO A 117 8.36 -13.01 5.88
N GLN A 118 8.08 -13.01 7.18
CA GLN A 118 6.85 -13.47 7.81
C GLN A 118 5.57 -12.85 7.21
N GLY A 119 5.54 -11.54 7.00
CA GLY A 119 4.34 -10.89 6.46
C GLY A 119 4.04 -11.30 5.00
N PHE A 120 5.08 -11.66 4.24
CA PHE A 120 4.91 -12.22 2.90
C PHE A 120 4.44 -13.67 2.95
N ASP A 121 5.03 -14.47 3.84
CA ASP A 121 4.65 -15.87 4.04
C ASP A 121 3.19 -15.97 4.52
N ASP A 122 2.78 -15.15 5.49
CA ASP A 122 1.38 -15.07 5.96
C ASP A 122 0.41 -14.78 4.80
N PHE A 123 0.77 -13.88 3.88
CA PHE A 123 -0.07 -13.58 2.72
C PHE A 123 -0.14 -14.78 1.75
N VAL A 124 0.98 -15.37 1.43
CA VAL A 124 1.07 -16.51 0.49
C VAL A 124 0.34 -17.74 1.04
N ASP A 125 0.47 -18.00 2.33
CA ASP A 125 -0.07 -19.21 2.94
C ASP A 125 -1.55 -19.08 3.32
N GLN A 126 -2.04 -17.86 3.60
CA GLN A 126 -3.37 -17.68 4.15
C GLN A 126 -4.32 -16.86 3.26
N VAL A 127 -3.85 -15.82 2.59
CA VAL A 127 -4.70 -14.95 1.74
C VAL A 127 -4.76 -15.45 0.31
N LEU A 128 -3.62 -15.81 -0.27
CA LEU A 128 -3.54 -16.23 -1.66
C LEU A 128 -4.39 -17.47 -1.99
N PRO A 129 -4.51 -18.51 -1.12
CA PRO A 129 -5.42 -19.62 -1.34
C PRO A 129 -6.87 -19.18 -1.48
N ILE A 130 -7.32 -18.23 -0.66
CA ILE A 130 -8.69 -17.69 -0.73
C ILE A 130 -8.93 -17.00 -2.06
N LEU A 131 -7.98 -16.17 -2.52
CA LEU A 131 -8.06 -15.50 -3.82
C LEU A 131 -8.08 -16.48 -4.99
N LYS A 132 -7.32 -17.58 -4.90
CA LYS A 132 -7.33 -18.67 -5.91
C LYS A 132 -8.68 -19.40 -5.94
N GLU A 133 -9.23 -19.76 -4.77
CA GLU A 133 -10.54 -20.41 -4.66
C GLU A 133 -11.66 -19.54 -5.25
N ARG A 134 -11.57 -18.23 -5.08
CA ARG A 134 -12.52 -17.26 -5.66
C ARG A 134 -12.30 -16.98 -7.14
N GLY A 135 -11.27 -17.55 -7.77
CA GLY A 135 -10.92 -17.29 -9.17
C GLY A 135 -10.34 -15.91 -9.45
N LEU A 136 -9.93 -15.17 -8.40
CA LEU A 136 -9.35 -13.83 -8.48
C LEU A 136 -7.83 -13.85 -8.72
N PHE A 137 -7.21 -14.99 -8.53
CA PHE A 137 -5.79 -15.19 -8.80
C PHE A 137 -5.58 -16.50 -9.56
N ARG A 138 -4.67 -16.47 -10.54
CA ARG A 138 -4.36 -17.64 -11.36
C ARG A 138 -3.80 -18.78 -10.50
N THR A 139 -4.14 -20.01 -10.84
CA THR A 139 -3.56 -21.22 -10.24
C THR A 139 -2.35 -21.71 -10.99
N GLU A 140 -2.32 -21.46 -12.32
CA GLU A 140 -1.27 -21.86 -13.23
C GLU A 140 -0.91 -20.71 -14.19
N TYR A 141 0.25 -20.79 -14.80
CA TYR A 141 0.62 -19.88 -15.89
C TYR A 141 -0.02 -20.35 -17.20
N GLU A 142 -0.73 -19.45 -17.89
CA GLU A 142 -1.43 -19.75 -19.14
C GLU A 142 -0.53 -19.63 -20.37
N ALA A 143 0.65 -19.02 -20.23
CA ALA A 143 1.59 -18.80 -21.32
C ALA A 143 3.05 -18.95 -20.89
N ASP A 144 3.92 -19.32 -21.83
CA ASP A 144 5.35 -19.51 -21.62
C ASP A 144 6.14 -18.20 -21.43
N THR A 145 5.52 -17.05 -21.62
CA THR A 145 6.18 -15.75 -21.53
C THR A 145 5.41 -14.80 -20.59
N LEU A 146 6.15 -13.92 -19.91
CA LEU A 146 5.54 -12.85 -19.11
C LEU A 146 4.51 -12.05 -19.91
N ARG A 147 4.85 -11.72 -21.16
CA ARG A 147 3.96 -10.95 -22.03
C ARG A 147 2.65 -11.70 -22.33
N GLY A 148 2.73 -13.01 -22.56
CA GLY A 148 1.56 -13.86 -22.74
C GLY A 148 0.70 -13.93 -21.47
N ASN A 149 1.34 -14.09 -20.31
CA ASN A 149 0.63 -14.12 -19.02
C ASN A 149 0.00 -12.76 -18.64
N LEU A 150 0.42 -11.67 -19.27
CA LEU A 150 -0.22 -10.34 -19.15
C LEU A 150 -1.28 -10.09 -20.25
N GLY A 151 -1.64 -11.09 -21.05
CA GLY A 151 -2.60 -10.96 -22.14
C GLY A 151 -2.15 -10.04 -23.28
N LEU A 152 -0.85 -9.75 -23.38
CA LEU A 152 -0.30 -8.84 -24.37
C LEU A 152 0.14 -9.60 -25.63
N PRO A 153 -0.18 -9.11 -26.85
CA PRO A 153 0.27 -9.75 -28.08
C PRO A 153 1.79 -9.68 -28.23
N LYS A 154 2.38 -10.74 -28.76
CA LYS A 154 3.82 -10.75 -29.08
C LYS A 154 4.06 -9.78 -30.26
N PRO A 155 4.87 -8.71 -30.07
CA PRO A 155 5.17 -7.79 -31.17
C PRO A 155 5.99 -8.48 -32.24
N GLU A 156 5.66 -8.23 -33.50
CA GLU A 156 6.49 -8.67 -34.61
C GLU A 156 7.86 -7.95 -34.58
N ASN A 157 8.91 -8.68 -34.91
CA ASN A 157 10.22 -8.06 -35.05
C ASN A 157 10.21 -7.04 -36.19
N ARG A 158 10.42 -5.77 -35.87
CA ARG A 158 10.44 -4.66 -36.85
C ARG A 158 11.42 -4.91 -38.02
N TYR A 159 12.50 -5.65 -37.79
CA TYR A 159 13.54 -5.90 -38.76
C TYR A 159 13.32 -7.19 -39.59
N SER A 160 12.38 -8.06 -39.20
CA SER A 160 12.10 -9.31 -39.97
C SER A 160 11.45 -9.01 -41.33
N LYS A 161 10.72 -7.91 -41.46
CA LYS A 161 10.11 -7.47 -42.73
C LYS A 161 11.11 -6.96 -43.76
N ASN A 162 12.33 -6.56 -43.34
CA ASN A 162 13.37 -6.04 -44.24
C ASN A 162 14.32 -7.13 -44.82
N SER A 163 14.30 -8.36 -44.27
CA SER A 163 15.12 -9.45 -44.78
C SER A 163 14.49 -10.15 -46.01
N ALA A 164 13.18 -10.13 -46.13
CA ALA A 164 12.48 -10.70 -47.28
C ALA A 164 12.56 -9.84 -48.56
N GLY A 165 12.84 -8.54 -48.43
CA GLY A 165 12.92 -7.61 -49.59
C GLY A 165 14.30 -7.47 -50.21
N LYS A 166 15.38 -8.05 -49.63
CA LYS A 166 16.75 -7.94 -50.18
C LYS A 166 17.23 -9.12 -50.99
N SER A 167 16.47 -10.21 -51.09
CA SER A 167 16.86 -11.39 -51.89
C SER A 167 16.31 -11.42 -53.31
N ALA A 168 15.48 -10.45 -53.74
CA ALA A 168 14.86 -10.44 -55.06
C ALA A 168 15.47 -9.44 -56.06
N GLY A 169 16.71 -8.99 -55.86
CA GLY A 169 17.32 -7.97 -56.71
C GLY A 169 18.81 -8.19 -57.05
N LYS A 170 19.18 -9.39 -57.48
CA LYS A 170 20.48 -9.64 -58.18
C LYS A 170 20.40 -10.86 -59.08
N THR A 171 19.74 -10.74 -60.23
CA THR A 171 20.02 -11.51 -61.44
C THR A 171 19.64 -10.59 -62.61
N GLY A 172 20.65 -10.07 -63.28
CA GLY A 172 20.55 -9.29 -64.49
C GLY A 172 21.87 -8.63 -64.81
#